data_be19e5f2eb961a502cb00d0f0bdb18ce
#
_entry.id   be19e5f2eb961a502cb00d0f0bdb18ce
#
_cell.length_a   1.000
_cell.length_b   1.000
_cell.length_c   1.000
_cell.angle_alpha   90.00
_cell.angle_beta   90.00
_cell.angle_gamma   90.00
#
_symmetry.space_group_name_H-M   'P 1'
#
loop_
_entity.id
_entity.type
_entity.pdbx_description
1 polymer ?
#
loop_
_entity_poly.entity_id
_entity_poly.type
_entity_poly.pdbx_seq_one_letter_code
_entity_poly.pdbx_strand_id
1 'polypeptide(L)'
;GHDSALCLLDTEQKTVFAMSTERVTRIKHDFLDITPIISEYKFDSVDYVAHSYNDFEDKGHDGELREKMTYNKDIEKAIRAIIKPTYIKDLNVSRSEKNKLIFKSLFTNFSAVKAYYGAKFKRALVKESPEGNRQAFTNYIKNNFNKYNLHPKEVFFYEHHLCHAIPSYYLSPFNGGEALALTIDGQGDGFFSKLYAFKSDTKYELIGQSSADFMGSGDRYLSIGRIYNYFTQAMDLRPNSDEGKIEALAAFGKADKDLLAQLKEATLIDKNTLSINYDIAKITPFYDIDFLKQHRAKMGDKNFCAVVQTYLEDTIVDYLNFAYEKYPISNLCLSGGVAANIIMSLNIYERTNFKNIYVLPPMGDDGLAIGSAILTALEVGEDVSWLKDYTMPYFGDEYTREQVKTTLDEF
;
A
#
# COMPACT_ATOMS: atom_id res chain seq x y z
N GLY A 1 -5.80 -1.75 2.51
CA GLY A 1 -4.48 -1.28 2.94
C GLY A 1 -4.30 -1.42 4.44
N HIS A 2 -3.07 -1.40 4.89
CA HIS A 2 -2.71 -1.43 6.32
C HIS A 2 -2.45 -0.02 6.88
N ASP A 3 -2.55 1.04 6.06
CA ASP A 3 -2.39 2.43 6.45
C ASP A 3 -3.58 3.26 5.98
N SER A 4 -3.96 4.27 6.76
CA SER A 4 -4.94 5.28 6.38
C SER A 4 -4.26 6.63 6.25
N ALA A 5 -4.53 7.34 5.17
CA ALA A 5 -3.99 8.67 4.92
C ALA A 5 -5.03 9.57 4.26
N LEU A 6 -4.84 10.86 4.40
CA LEU A 6 -5.61 11.90 3.73
C LEU A 6 -4.65 12.83 2.99
N CYS A 7 -5.03 13.22 1.78
CA CYS A 7 -4.40 14.31 1.05
C CYS A 7 -5.46 15.37 0.71
N LEU A 8 -5.15 16.62 0.96
CA LEU A 8 -5.86 17.78 0.44
C LEU A 8 -4.98 18.45 -0.60
N LEU A 9 -5.49 18.54 -1.82
CA LEU A 9 -4.87 19.24 -2.93
C LEU A 9 -5.70 20.49 -3.23
N ASP A 10 -5.12 21.66 -3.00
CA ASP A 10 -5.73 22.94 -3.34
C ASP A 10 -5.08 23.48 -4.61
N THR A 11 -5.81 23.47 -5.72
CA THR A 11 -5.31 23.88 -7.03
C THR A 11 -5.31 25.39 -7.21
N GLU A 12 -6.13 26.13 -6.46
CA GLU A 12 -6.14 27.59 -6.47
C GLU A 12 -4.95 28.16 -5.70
N GLN A 13 -4.71 27.66 -4.48
CA GLN A 13 -3.59 28.09 -3.64
C GLN A 13 -2.28 27.39 -3.99
N LYS A 14 -2.33 26.36 -4.83
CA LYS A 14 -1.20 25.50 -5.21
C LYS A 14 -0.49 24.89 -4.00
N THR A 15 -1.29 24.31 -3.10
CA THR A 15 -0.79 23.66 -1.90
C THR A 15 -1.19 22.19 -1.83
N VAL A 16 -0.31 21.41 -1.22
CA VAL A 16 -0.56 19.99 -0.90
C VAL A 16 -0.41 19.82 0.60
N PHE A 17 -1.45 19.34 1.24
CA PHE A 17 -1.38 18.80 2.59
C PHE A 17 -1.60 17.29 2.54
N ALA A 18 -0.71 16.51 3.11
CA ALA A 18 -0.88 15.07 3.21
C ALA A 18 -0.43 14.55 4.57
N MET A 19 -1.24 13.68 5.17
CA MET A 19 -1.03 13.17 6.51
C MET A 19 -1.52 11.73 6.61
N SER A 20 -0.69 10.84 7.17
CA SER A 20 -1.16 9.51 7.56
C SER A 20 -1.82 9.56 8.94
N THR A 21 -2.85 8.75 9.15
CA THR A 21 -3.61 8.71 10.41
C THR A 21 -2.71 8.38 11.60
N GLU A 22 -1.68 7.58 11.42
CA GLU A 22 -0.71 7.23 12.48
C GLU A 22 0.01 8.46 13.07
N ARG A 23 0.17 9.54 12.29
CA ARG A 23 0.81 10.79 12.75
C ARG A 23 -0.03 11.49 13.81
N VAL A 24 -1.35 11.41 13.68
CA VAL A 24 -2.30 11.99 14.64
C VAL A 24 -2.54 11.04 15.81
N THR A 25 -2.85 9.78 15.52
CA THR A 25 -3.23 8.79 16.55
C THR A 25 -2.04 8.22 17.32
N ARG A 26 -0.80 8.35 16.80
CA ARG A 26 0.42 7.75 17.33
C ARG A 26 0.38 6.21 17.38
N ILE A 27 -0.45 5.62 16.56
CA ILE A 27 -0.57 4.16 16.42
C ILE A 27 0.02 3.79 15.07
N LYS A 28 1.14 3.06 15.05
CA LYS A 28 1.80 2.61 13.82
C LYS A 28 0.85 1.75 12.98
N HIS A 29 0.77 2.03 11.68
CA HIS A 29 -0.14 1.38 10.74
C HIS A 29 -1.61 1.49 11.16
N ASP A 30 -2.04 2.69 11.57
CA ASP A 30 -3.45 2.94 11.86
C ASP A 30 -4.25 3.02 10.55
N PHE A 31 -5.07 1.99 10.33
CA PHE A 31 -5.85 1.80 9.11
C PHE A 31 -7.35 2.06 9.30
N LEU A 32 -7.77 2.57 10.46
CA LEU A 32 -9.19 2.60 10.80
C LEU A 32 -10.00 3.59 9.97
N ASP A 33 -9.62 4.84 9.97
CA ASP A 33 -10.20 5.88 9.10
C ASP A 33 -9.43 7.20 9.18
N ILE A 34 -9.82 8.18 8.36
CA ILE A 34 -9.23 9.53 8.32
C ILE A 34 -9.89 10.51 9.29
N THR A 35 -10.87 10.06 10.08
CA THR A 35 -11.59 10.89 11.06
C THR A 35 -10.69 11.68 12.00
N PRO A 36 -9.60 11.09 12.56
CA PRO A 36 -8.68 11.82 13.41
C PRO A 36 -8.05 13.02 12.71
N ILE A 37 -7.67 12.88 11.43
CA ILE A 37 -7.08 13.97 10.64
C ILE A 37 -8.12 15.07 10.41
N ILE A 38 -9.32 14.73 9.95
CA ILE A 38 -10.40 15.71 9.71
C ILE A 38 -10.77 16.46 11.00
N SER A 39 -10.78 15.78 12.14
CA SER A 39 -11.10 16.39 13.44
C SER A 39 -10.01 17.34 13.92
N GLU A 40 -8.75 17.02 13.67
CA GLU A 40 -7.60 17.84 14.09
C GLU A 40 -7.47 19.11 13.24
N TYR A 41 -7.53 18.97 11.92
CA TYR A 41 -7.20 20.04 10.97
C TYR A 41 -8.40 20.89 10.52
N LYS A 42 -9.65 20.48 10.77
CA LYS A 42 -10.88 21.28 10.54
C LYS A 42 -10.94 21.96 9.19
N PHE A 43 -10.99 21.21 8.11
CA PHE A 43 -11.10 21.75 6.76
C PHE A 43 -12.41 22.53 6.57
N ASP A 44 -12.34 23.66 5.86
CA ASP A 44 -13.49 24.56 5.66
C ASP A 44 -14.41 24.06 4.56
N SER A 45 -13.86 23.53 3.46
CA SER A 45 -14.62 22.98 2.33
C SER A 45 -13.86 21.91 1.60
N VAL A 46 -14.59 21.07 0.88
CA VAL A 46 -14.04 20.04 -0.03
C VAL A 46 -14.97 19.93 -1.23
N ASP A 47 -14.47 20.20 -2.43
CA ASP A 47 -15.25 20.09 -3.66
C ASP A 47 -15.44 18.64 -4.12
N TYR A 48 -14.36 17.87 -4.08
CA TYR A 48 -14.31 16.49 -4.54
C TYR A 48 -13.62 15.60 -3.52
N VAL A 49 -14.01 14.33 -3.48
CA VAL A 49 -13.35 13.30 -2.68
C VAL A 49 -12.94 12.16 -3.59
N ALA A 50 -11.76 11.63 -3.40
CA ALA A 50 -11.28 10.48 -4.14
C ALA A 50 -10.85 9.34 -3.23
N HIS A 51 -10.96 8.12 -3.72
CA HIS A 51 -10.50 6.92 -3.05
C HIS A 51 -9.63 6.08 -3.99
N SER A 52 -8.50 5.61 -3.48
CA SER A 52 -7.53 4.80 -4.21
C SER A 52 -7.95 3.34 -4.31
N TYR A 53 -9.12 3.09 -4.88
CA TYR A 53 -9.67 1.76 -5.04
C TYR A 53 -10.82 1.78 -6.03
N ASN A 54 -10.79 0.91 -7.03
CA ASN A 54 -11.76 0.87 -8.12
C ASN A 54 -12.23 -0.55 -8.49
N ASP A 55 -11.83 -1.58 -7.75
CA ASP A 55 -12.25 -2.93 -8.07
C ASP A 55 -13.64 -3.24 -7.48
N PHE A 56 -14.69 -2.76 -8.16
CA PHE A 56 -16.09 -3.06 -7.87
C PHE A 56 -16.61 -4.25 -8.68
N GLU A 57 -15.83 -4.73 -9.67
CA GLU A 57 -16.25 -5.79 -10.61
C GLU A 57 -15.95 -7.19 -10.09
N ASP A 58 -15.38 -7.33 -8.90
CA ASP A 58 -14.84 -8.60 -8.47
C ASP A 58 -15.86 -9.73 -8.42
N LYS A 59 -15.51 -10.76 -9.15
CA LYS A 59 -16.28 -11.98 -9.38
C LYS A 59 -16.20 -12.94 -8.19
N GLY A 60 -16.26 -12.45 -6.96
CA GLY A 60 -16.61 -13.32 -5.85
C GLY A 60 -15.68 -13.41 -4.65
N HIS A 61 -14.49 -12.84 -4.63
CA HIS A 61 -13.60 -12.90 -3.46
C HIS A 61 -13.40 -11.56 -2.76
N ASP A 62 -13.27 -10.46 -3.49
CA ASP A 62 -12.99 -9.16 -2.88
C ASP A 62 -14.23 -8.44 -2.34
N GLY A 63 -15.41 -8.66 -2.90
CA GLY A 63 -16.67 -8.23 -2.29
C GLY A 63 -16.85 -8.84 -0.89
N GLU A 64 -16.48 -10.11 -0.73
CA GLU A 64 -16.48 -10.79 0.57
C GLU A 64 -15.36 -10.28 1.51
N LEU A 65 -14.19 -9.93 0.95
CA LEU A 65 -13.08 -9.35 1.70
C LEU A 65 -13.39 -7.94 2.17
N ARG A 66 -14.08 -7.13 1.38
CA ARG A 66 -14.48 -5.76 1.71
C ARG A 66 -15.57 -5.68 2.75
N GLU A 67 -16.59 -6.50 2.62
CA GLU A 67 -17.55 -6.67 3.69
C GLU A 67 -16.84 -7.14 4.97
N LYS A 68 -15.86 -8.05 4.85
CA LYS A 68 -14.99 -8.45 5.95
C LYS A 68 -14.10 -7.32 6.45
N MET A 69 -13.62 -6.42 5.61
CA MET A 69 -12.79 -5.27 6.02
C MET A 69 -13.63 -4.18 6.67
N THR A 70 -14.79 -3.82 6.11
CA THR A 70 -15.74 -2.91 6.76
C THR A 70 -16.27 -3.49 8.07
N TYR A 71 -16.56 -4.77 8.07
CA TYR A 71 -16.94 -5.54 9.24
C TYR A 71 -15.82 -5.64 10.28
N ASN A 72 -14.57 -5.92 9.85
CA ASN A 72 -13.42 -5.94 10.74
C ASN A 72 -13.10 -4.54 11.29
N LYS A 73 -13.27 -3.47 10.52
CA LYS A 73 -13.11 -2.08 10.99
C LYS A 73 -14.11 -1.72 12.07
N ASP A 74 -15.38 -2.07 11.92
CA ASP A 74 -16.41 -1.83 12.95
C ASP A 74 -16.18 -2.69 14.19
N ILE A 75 -15.76 -3.93 14.02
CA ILE A 75 -15.40 -4.82 15.14
C ILE A 75 -14.10 -4.34 15.80
N GLU A 76 -13.09 -3.96 15.04
CA GLU A 76 -11.85 -3.45 15.57
C GLU A 76 -12.04 -2.11 16.28
N LYS A 77 -12.85 -1.21 15.74
CA LYS A 77 -13.29 0.03 16.41
C LYS A 77 -14.03 -0.25 17.71
N ALA A 78 -14.91 -1.26 17.72
CA ALA A 78 -15.58 -1.72 18.93
C ALA A 78 -14.61 -2.37 19.93
N ILE A 79 -13.66 -3.16 19.46
CA ILE A 79 -12.62 -3.78 20.29
C ILE A 79 -11.68 -2.71 20.87
N ARG A 80 -11.24 -1.71 20.08
CA ARG A 80 -10.39 -0.61 20.55
C ARG A 80 -11.12 0.28 21.57
N ALA A 81 -12.43 0.48 21.43
CA ALA A 81 -13.23 1.19 22.43
C ALA A 81 -13.33 0.46 23.78
N ILE A 82 -13.11 -0.86 23.79
CA ILE A 82 -13.21 -1.72 24.97
C ILE A 82 -11.82 -2.01 25.58
N ILE A 83 -10.79 -2.13 24.76
CA ILE A 83 -9.45 -2.48 25.19
C ILE A 83 -8.62 -1.19 25.30
N LYS A 84 -8.08 -0.90 26.49
CA LYS A 84 -7.18 0.24 26.70
C LYS A 84 -5.98 0.17 25.73
N PRO A 85 -5.46 1.32 25.22
CA PRO A 85 -4.41 1.38 24.19
C PRO A 85 -3.14 0.58 24.48
N THR A 86 -2.86 0.27 25.74
CA THR A 86 -1.70 -0.53 26.18
C THR A 86 -1.73 -1.99 25.74
N TYR A 87 -2.87 -2.53 25.36
CA TYR A 87 -3.01 -3.95 24.96
C TYR A 87 -3.02 -4.17 23.43
N ILE A 88 -3.03 -3.10 22.63
CA ILE A 88 -3.10 -3.18 21.16
C ILE A 88 -1.76 -3.64 20.54
N LYS A 89 -0.65 -3.53 21.27
CA LYS A 89 0.67 -3.98 20.81
C LYS A 89 0.78 -5.48 20.53
N ASP A 90 -0.13 -6.29 21.08
CA ASP A 90 -0.06 -7.75 21.07
C ASP A 90 -1.16 -8.44 20.24
N LEU A 91 -1.83 -7.74 19.32
CA LEU A 91 -2.88 -8.34 18.46
C LEU A 91 -2.33 -9.29 17.35
N ASN A 92 -1.12 -9.79 17.47
CA ASN A 92 -0.66 -11.03 16.82
C ASN A 92 -1.24 -12.29 17.51
N VAL A 93 -2.51 -12.22 17.87
CA VAL A 93 -3.23 -13.35 18.44
C VAL A 93 -3.78 -14.25 17.34
N SER A 94 -3.68 -15.56 17.55
CA SER A 94 -4.24 -16.56 16.64
C SER A 94 -5.74 -16.29 16.36
N ARG A 95 -6.25 -16.74 15.21
CA ARG A 95 -7.68 -16.61 14.85
C ARG A 95 -8.61 -17.13 15.96
N SER A 96 -8.18 -18.16 16.69
CA SER A 96 -8.93 -18.73 17.84
C SER A 96 -8.99 -17.77 19.02
N GLU A 97 -7.90 -17.10 19.35
CA GLU A 97 -7.83 -16.12 20.44
C GLU A 97 -8.57 -14.83 20.06
N LYS A 98 -8.45 -14.38 18.80
CA LYS A 98 -9.24 -13.27 18.27
C LYS A 98 -10.74 -13.53 18.41
N ASN A 99 -11.20 -14.75 18.09
CA ASN A 99 -12.60 -15.16 18.27
C ASN A 99 -13.01 -15.22 19.74
N LYS A 100 -12.13 -15.66 20.64
CA LYS A 100 -12.39 -15.66 22.10
C LYS A 100 -12.51 -14.24 22.65
N LEU A 101 -11.70 -13.31 22.22
CA LEU A 101 -11.75 -11.89 22.60
C LEU A 101 -13.04 -11.23 22.08
N ILE A 102 -13.41 -11.50 20.83
CA ILE A 102 -14.67 -11.05 20.24
C ILE A 102 -15.86 -11.61 21.05
N PHE A 103 -15.84 -12.91 21.34
CA PHE A 103 -16.90 -13.55 22.10
C PHE A 103 -17.02 -12.97 23.52
N LYS A 104 -15.89 -12.72 24.19
CA LYS A 104 -15.87 -12.10 25.51
C LYS A 104 -16.37 -10.65 25.48
N SER A 105 -16.04 -9.87 24.44
CA SER A 105 -16.52 -8.50 24.28
C SER A 105 -18.02 -8.42 23.96
N LEU A 106 -18.57 -9.43 23.28
CA LEU A 106 -19.99 -9.54 22.97
C LEU A 106 -20.87 -9.66 24.25
N PHE A 107 -20.35 -10.26 25.32
CA PHE A 107 -21.04 -10.38 26.58
C PHE A 107 -20.96 -9.15 27.48
N THR A 108 -19.99 -8.27 27.22
CA THR A 108 -19.73 -7.09 28.06
C THR A 108 -20.21 -5.78 27.43
N ASN A 109 -20.61 -5.77 26.15
CA ASN A 109 -20.99 -4.54 25.46
C ASN A 109 -22.08 -4.75 24.41
N PHE A 110 -23.30 -4.30 24.75
CA PHE A 110 -24.50 -4.45 23.92
C PHE A 110 -24.41 -3.72 22.56
N SER A 111 -23.68 -2.63 22.47
CA SER A 111 -23.46 -1.91 21.18
C SER A 111 -22.56 -2.68 20.23
N ALA A 112 -21.57 -3.42 20.73
CA ALA A 112 -20.74 -4.32 19.92
C ALA A 112 -21.53 -5.53 19.40
N VAL A 113 -22.46 -6.07 20.21
CA VAL A 113 -23.41 -7.12 19.79
C VAL A 113 -24.31 -6.64 18.67
N LYS A 114 -24.84 -5.42 18.79
CA LYS A 114 -25.72 -4.81 17.78
C LYS A 114 -24.99 -4.56 16.45
N ALA A 115 -23.74 -4.10 16.52
CA ALA A 115 -22.89 -3.90 15.34
C ALA A 115 -22.57 -5.24 14.64
N TYR A 116 -22.21 -6.27 15.43
CA TYR A 116 -21.92 -7.63 14.93
C TYR A 116 -23.11 -8.26 14.20
N TYR A 117 -24.28 -8.29 14.84
CA TYR A 117 -25.48 -8.89 14.24
C TYR A 117 -26.09 -8.01 13.14
N GLY A 118 -25.96 -6.68 13.25
CA GLY A 118 -26.40 -5.74 12.21
C GLY A 118 -25.59 -5.89 10.91
N ALA A 119 -24.29 -6.05 11.01
CA ALA A 119 -23.42 -6.34 9.87
C ALA A 119 -23.72 -7.72 9.25
N LYS A 120 -23.93 -8.75 10.10
CA LYS A 120 -24.28 -10.10 9.64
C LYS A 120 -25.66 -10.18 8.96
N PHE A 121 -26.61 -9.36 9.40
CA PHE A 121 -27.96 -9.28 8.83
C PHE A 121 -27.96 -8.51 7.51
N LYS A 122 -27.22 -7.40 7.40
CA LYS A 122 -26.98 -6.69 6.13
C LYS A 122 -26.36 -7.60 5.08
N ARG A 123 -25.39 -8.43 5.47
CA ARG A 123 -24.71 -9.40 4.60
C ARG A 123 -25.65 -10.43 3.97
N ALA A 124 -26.73 -10.82 4.65
CA ALA A 124 -27.71 -11.78 4.15
C ALA A 124 -28.70 -11.17 3.13
N LEU A 125 -28.77 -9.84 3.07
CA LEU A 125 -29.77 -9.11 2.27
C LEU A 125 -29.22 -8.50 0.97
N VAL A 126 -27.89 -8.46 0.76
CA VAL A 126 -27.30 -7.70 -0.35
C VAL A 126 -26.53 -8.62 -1.29
N LYS A 127 -27.17 -9.04 -2.39
CA LYS A 127 -26.53 -9.39 -3.66
C LYS A 127 -26.57 -8.14 -4.53
N GLU A 128 -25.63 -7.23 -4.34
CA GLU A 128 -25.58 -6.03 -5.17
C GLU A 128 -24.68 -6.22 -6.40
N SER A 129 -25.07 -5.55 -7.49
CA SER A 129 -24.22 -5.42 -8.68
C SER A 129 -22.97 -4.56 -8.34
N PRO A 130 -21.89 -4.64 -9.14
CA PRO A 130 -20.71 -3.76 -8.96
C PRO A 130 -21.09 -2.28 -8.83
N GLU A 131 -22.07 -1.85 -9.61
CA GLU A 131 -22.58 -0.47 -9.61
C GLU A 131 -23.33 -0.14 -8.30
N GLY A 132 -24.10 -1.07 -7.78
CA GLY A 132 -24.75 -0.93 -6.47
C GLY A 132 -23.75 -0.85 -5.33
N ASN A 133 -22.66 -1.62 -5.38
CA ASN A 133 -21.56 -1.55 -4.41
C ASN A 133 -20.84 -0.20 -4.47
N ARG A 134 -20.54 0.29 -5.68
CA ARG A 134 -19.93 1.62 -5.88
C ARG A 134 -20.82 2.73 -5.31
N GLN A 135 -22.12 2.69 -5.59
CA GLN A 135 -23.07 3.67 -5.07
C GLN A 135 -23.21 3.62 -3.55
N ALA A 136 -23.25 2.43 -2.96
CA ALA A 136 -23.29 2.26 -1.50
C ALA A 136 -22.04 2.82 -0.83
N PHE A 137 -20.86 2.61 -1.44
CA PHE A 137 -19.62 3.13 -0.93
C PHE A 137 -19.49 4.65 -1.11
N THR A 138 -19.95 5.18 -2.23
CA THR A 138 -20.09 6.63 -2.46
C THR A 138 -20.95 7.29 -1.37
N ASN A 139 -22.11 6.72 -1.07
CA ASN A 139 -23.00 7.21 -0.03
C ASN A 139 -22.36 7.13 1.36
N TYR A 140 -21.62 6.07 1.64
CA TYR A 140 -20.87 5.91 2.90
C TYR A 140 -19.83 7.03 3.06
N ILE A 141 -19.02 7.29 2.02
CA ILE A 141 -18.01 8.37 2.03
C ILE A 141 -18.71 9.72 2.24
N LYS A 142 -19.70 10.08 1.41
CA LYS A 142 -20.42 11.35 1.55
C LYS A 142 -21.03 11.54 2.94
N ASN A 143 -21.65 10.52 3.48
CA ASN A 143 -22.21 10.57 4.84
C ASN A 143 -21.17 10.79 5.94
N ASN A 144 -19.94 10.29 5.76
CA ASN A 144 -18.87 10.52 6.71
C ASN A 144 -18.36 11.97 6.63
N PHE A 145 -18.16 12.51 5.44
CA PHE A 145 -17.75 13.90 5.26
C PHE A 145 -18.82 14.89 5.74
N ASN A 146 -20.11 14.62 5.48
CA ASN A 146 -21.24 15.42 5.95
C ASN A 146 -21.28 15.58 7.49
N LYS A 147 -20.77 14.64 8.26
CA LYS A 147 -20.67 14.75 9.73
C LYS A 147 -19.76 15.89 10.18
N TYR A 148 -18.84 16.31 9.33
CA TYR A 148 -17.89 17.42 9.55
C TYR A 148 -18.28 18.68 8.78
N ASN A 149 -19.53 18.75 8.29
CA ASN A 149 -20.03 19.87 7.47
C ASN A 149 -19.26 20.02 6.14
N LEU A 150 -18.66 18.93 5.63
CA LEU A 150 -17.98 18.86 4.34
C LEU A 150 -18.93 18.18 3.34
N HIS A 151 -19.28 18.86 2.26
CA HIS A 151 -20.32 18.43 1.31
C HIS A 151 -19.73 18.24 -0.09
N PRO A 152 -18.97 17.14 -0.36
CA PRO A 152 -18.34 16.94 -1.65
C PRO A 152 -19.38 16.79 -2.77
N LYS A 153 -19.14 17.47 -3.89
CA LYS A 153 -19.96 17.39 -5.11
C LYS A 153 -19.99 15.98 -5.63
N GLU A 154 -18.82 15.35 -5.73
CA GLU A 154 -18.63 14.02 -6.31
C GLU A 154 -17.58 13.21 -5.56
N VAL A 155 -17.62 11.87 -5.72
CA VAL A 155 -16.64 10.92 -5.17
C VAL A 155 -16.09 10.11 -6.32
N PHE A 156 -14.77 10.15 -6.49
CA PHE A 156 -14.01 9.43 -7.49
C PHE A 156 -13.36 8.18 -6.92
N PHE A 157 -13.11 7.20 -7.79
CA PHE A 157 -12.47 5.95 -7.42
C PHE A 157 -11.40 5.63 -8.47
N TYR A 158 -10.17 5.46 -8.02
CA TYR A 158 -9.02 5.19 -8.88
C TYR A 158 -8.36 3.87 -8.54
N GLU A 159 -7.74 3.28 -9.54
CA GLU A 159 -7.01 2.04 -9.41
C GLU A 159 -5.77 2.21 -8.53
N HIS A 160 -5.49 1.25 -7.68
CA HIS A 160 -4.48 1.27 -6.63
C HIS A 160 -3.08 1.59 -7.18
N HIS A 161 -2.60 0.83 -8.18
CA HIS A 161 -1.27 1.04 -8.72
C HIS A 161 -1.14 2.36 -9.50
N LEU A 162 -2.23 2.83 -10.12
CA LEU A 162 -2.23 4.16 -10.73
C LEU A 162 -2.07 5.25 -9.66
N CYS A 163 -2.72 5.09 -8.49
CA CYS A 163 -2.53 6.00 -7.36
C CYS A 163 -1.10 5.98 -6.80
N HIS A 164 -0.35 4.90 -6.95
CA HIS A 164 1.08 4.86 -6.67
C HIS A 164 1.94 5.54 -7.75
N ALA A 165 1.63 5.29 -9.03
CA ALA A 165 2.43 5.76 -10.16
C ALA A 165 2.34 7.28 -10.35
N ILE A 166 1.14 7.83 -10.26
CA ILE A 166 0.86 9.26 -10.50
C ILE A 166 1.71 10.17 -9.59
N PRO A 167 1.68 10.06 -8.26
CA PRO A 167 2.47 10.96 -7.42
C PRO A 167 3.96 10.72 -7.58
N SER A 168 4.39 9.49 -7.89
CA SER A 168 5.81 9.20 -8.14
C SER A 168 6.36 9.91 -9.38
N TYR A 169 5.51 10.19 -10.37
CA TYR A 169 5.87 10.97 -11.55
C TYR A 169 5.69 12.47 -11.34
N TYR A 170 4.50 12.91 -10.87
CA TYR A 170 4.17 14.34 -10.78
C TYR A 170 5.01 15.11 -9.77
N LEU A 171 5.47 14.44 -8.71
CA LEU A 171 6.36 15.01 -7.69
C LEU A 171 7.84 14.72 -7.95
N SER A 172 8.17 14.05 -9.07
CA SER A 172 9.55 13.80 -9.46
C SER A 172 10.15 14.96 -10.26
N PRO A 173 11.47 15.04 -10.35
CA PRO A 173 12.14 15.98 -11.24
C PRO A 173 11.91 15.67 -12.74
N PHE A 174 11.21 14.58 -13.07
CA PHE A 174 10.92 14.15 -14.44
C PHE A 174 9.56 14.63 -14.95
N ASN A 175 8.77 15.26 -14.10
CA ASN A 175 7.45 15.80 -14.46
C ASN A 175 7.53 16.73 -15.67
N GLY A 176 6.70 16.46 -16.67
CA GLY A 176 6.72 17.16 -17.98
C GLY A 176 7.62 16.51 -19.02
N GLY A 177 8.42 15.49 -18.67
CA GLY A 177 9.29 14.74 -19.57
C GLY A 177 8.95 13.24 -19.62
N GLU A 178 9.82 12.48 -20.30
CA GLU A 178 9.64 11.01 -20.38
C GLU A 178 10.21 10.33 -19.13
N ALA A 179 9.42 9.41 -18.56
CA ALA A 179 9.86 8.54 -17.47
C ALA A 179 9.09 7.21 -17.48
N LEU A 180 9.71 6.16 -16.98
CA LEU A 180 8.99 4.96 -16.57
C LEU A 180 8.60 5.09 -15.08
N ALA A 181 7.42 4.60 -14.72
CA ALA A 181 7.01 4.50 -13.32
C ALA A 181 6.66 3.04 -13.00
N LEU A 182 7.48 2.43 -12.16
CA LEU A 182 7.27 1.07 -11.68
C LEU A 182 6.66 1.12 -10.27
N THR A 183 5.51 0.47 -10.13
CA THR A 183 4.86 0.25 -8.84
C THR A 183 4.99 -1.20 -8.44
N ILE A 184 5.43 -1.47 -7.19
CA ILE A 184 5.59 -2.84 -6.69
C ILE A 184 5.07 -2.89 -5.25
N ASP A 185 4.09 -3.77 -5.01
CA ASP A 185 3.45 -3.89 -3.72
C ASP A 185 3.21 -5.37 -3.33
N GLY A 186 2.59 -5.58 -2.18
CA GLY A 186 2.07 -6.89 -1.77
C GLY A 186 0.89 -7.31 -2.63
N GLN A 187 -0.09 -6.41 -2.82
CA GLN A 187 -1.27 -6.59 -3.68
C GLN A 187 -2.14 -5.33 -3.62
N GLY A 188 -2.66 -4.87 -4.76
CA GLY A 188 -3.68 -3.83 -4.89
C GLY A 188 -4.50 -4.05 -6.16
N ASP A 189 -5.83 -4.05 -6.04
CA ASP A 189 -6.80 -4.22 -7.15
C ASP A 189 -6.46 -5.40 -8.10
N GLY A 190 -6.04 -6.56 -7.52
CA GLY A 190 -5.72 -7.79 -8.26
C GLY A 190 -4.31 -7.86 -8.86
N PHE A 191 -3.48 -6.85 -8.67
CA PHE A 191 -2.10 -6.80 -9.18
C PHE A 191 -1.11 -6.60 -8.03
N PHE A 192 0.14 -6.98 -8.24
CA PHE A 192 1.23 -6.63 -7.32
C PHE A 192 2.27 -5.68 -7.94
N SER A 193 2.24 -5.53 -9.26
CA SER A 193 3.13 -4.60 -9.96
C SER A 193 2.50 -4.10 -11.25
N LYS A 194 2.71 -2.81 -11.54
CA LYS A 194 2.42 -2.20 -12.83
C LYS A 194 3.56 -1.30 -13.26
N LEU A 195 3.78 -1.24 -14.58
CA LEU A 195 4.76 -0.37 -15.21
C LEU A 195 4.06 0.58 -16.17
N TYR A 196 4.24 1.86 -15.95
CA TYR A 196 3.68 2.91 -16.80
C TYR A 196 4.81 3.65 -17.52
N ALA A 197 4.57 4.03 -18.79
CA ALA A 197 5.42 4.94 -19.53
C ALA A 197 4.74 6.31 -19.59
N PHE A 198 5.34 7.31 -18.96
CA PHE A 198 4.96 8.71 -19.07
C PHE A 198 5.70 9.35 -20.23
N LYS A 199 4.96 10.02 -21.14
CA LYS A 199 5.50 10.75 -22.30
C LYS A 199 5.46 12.26 -22.09
N SER A 200 4.59 12.70 -21.17
CA SER A 200 4.45 14.09 -20.71
C SER A 200 3.54 14.09 -19.46
N ASP A 201 3.30 15.26 -18.91
CA ASP A 201 2.39 15.50 -17.78
C ASP A 201 0.94 15.02 -17.99
N THR A 202 0.49 14.88 -19.22
CA THR A 202 -0.89 14.48 -19.54
C THR A 202 -1.02 13.13 -20.26
N LYS A 203 0.11 12.49 -20.58
CA LYS A 203 0.10 11.24 -21.39
C LYS A 203 0.94 10.16 -20.76
N TYR A 204 0.26 9.15 -20.27
CA TYR A 204 0.87 7.91 -19.80
C TYR A 204 0.19 6.68 -20.42
N GLU A 205 0.91 5.59 -20.47
CA GLU A 205 0.47 4.30 -20.99
C GLU A 205 0.87 3.19 -20.03
N LEU A 206 -0.05 2.27 -19.73
CA LEU A 206 0.26 1.03 -19.03
C LEU A 206 0.99 0.09 -19.99
N ILE A 207 2.26 -0.22 -19.73
CA ILE A 207 3.12 -1.02 -20.61
C ILE A 207 3.47 -2.39 -20.05
N GLY A 208 3.20 -2.64 -18.77
CA GLY A 208 3.43 -3.93 -18.12
C GLY A 208 2.61 -4.04 -16.84
N GLN A 209 2.20 -5.29 -16.51
CA GLN A 209 1.47 -5.57 -15.26
C GLN A 209 1.66 -7.01 -14.83
N SER A 210 1.67 -7.24 -13.52
CA SER A 210 1.84 -8.55 -12.90
C SER A 210 0.70 -8.84 -11.94
N SER A 211 -0.08 -9.88 -12.23
CA SER A 211 -1.24 -10.26 -11.43
C SER A 211 -0.86 -10.80 -10.07
N ALA A 212 -1.63 -10.47 -9.06
CA ALA A 212 -1.55 -11.05 -7.73
C ALA A 212 -2.58 -12.17 -7.61
N ASP A 213 -2.31 -13.32 -8.24
CA ASP A 213 -3.25 -14.43 -8.28
C ASP A 213 -3.47 -15.04 -6.89
N PHE A 214 -4.72 -15.39 -6.60
CA PHE A 214 -5.10 -15.94 -5.31
C PHE A 214 -4.84 -17.45 -5.23
N MET A 215 -4.17 -17.91 -4.16
CA MET A 215 -3.81 -19.31 -3.94
C MET A 215 -4.83 -20.11 -3.11
N GLY A 216 -6.09 -19.77 -3.15
CA GLY A 216 -7.20 -20.63 -2.67
C GLY A 216 -7.58 -20.54 -1.18
N SER A 217 -6.77 -20.00 -0.26
CA SER A 217 -7.18 -19.81 1.14
C SER A 217 -6.36 -18.77 1.91
N GLY A 218 -7.00 -17.94 2.72
CA GLY A 218 -6.36 -16.87 3.50
C GLY A 218 -5.89 -15.72 2.61
N ASP A 219 -4.95 -14.89 3.07
CA ASP A 219 -4.35 -13.79 2.31
C ASP A 219 -3.16 -14.27 1.45
N ARG A 220 -3.33 -15.39 0.74
CA ARG A 220 -2.27 -15.98 -0.08
C ARG A 220 -2.37 -15.49 -1.52
N TYR A 221 -1.80 -14.34 -1.77
CA TYR A 221 -1.64 -13.79 -3.12
C TYR A 221 -0.21 -14.02 -3.61
N LEU A 222 -0.09 -14.43 -4.87
CA LEU A 222 1.21 -14.57 -5.55
C LEU A 222 1.78 -13.18 -5.81
N SER A 223 2.83 -12.82 -5.10
CA SER A 223 3.57 -11.59 -5.35
C SER A 223 4.95 -11.62 -4.73
N ILE A 224 5.87 -10.83 -5.27
CA ILE A 224 7.22 -10.70 -4.73
C ILE A 224 7.21 -10.09 -3.31
N GLY A 225 6.32 -9.12 -3.05
CA GLY A 225 6.13 -8.54 -1.72
C GLY A 225 5.61 -9.55 -0.71
N ARG A 226 4.68 -10.43 -1.11
CA ARG A 226 4.18 -11.50 -0.23
C ARG A 226 5.23 -12.58 0.04
N ILE A 227 6.03 -12.96 -0.93
CA ILE A 227 7.16 -13.86 -0.69
C ILE A 227 8.08 -13.26 0.37
N TYR A 228 8.43 -11.99 0.25
CA TYR A 228 9.25 -11.28 1.24
C TYR A 228 8.60 -11.29 2.63
N ASN A 229 7.28 -11.06 2.72
CA ASN A 229 6.51 -11.15 3.96
C ASN A 229 6.56 -12.53 4.60
N TYR A 230 6.50 -13.62 3.81
CA TYR A 230 6.61 -14.98 4.34
C TYR A 230 8.01 -15.26 4.91
N PHE A 231 9.07 -14.76 4.28
CA PHE A 231 10.42 -14.82 4.85
C PHE A 231 10.51 -13.99 6.14
N THR A 232 9.89 -12.81 6.19
CA THR A 232 9.80 -11.99 7.42
C THR A 232 9.12 -12.74 8.54
N GLN A 233 8.00 -13.41 8.25
CA GLN A 233 7.29 -14.23 9.23
C GLN A 233 8.10 -15.45 9.67
N ALA A 234 8.85 -16.10 8.77
CA ALA A 234 9.71 -17.22 9.09
C ALA A 234 10.89 -16.84 10.00
N MET A 235 11.25 -15.54 10.01
CA MET A 235 12.20 -14.95 10.96
C MET A 235 11.60 -14.62 12.33
N ASP A 236 10.33 -14.96 12.57
CA ASP A 236 9.55 -14.60 13.76
C ASP A 236 9.39 -13.06 13.93
N LEU A 237 9.47 -12.34 12.80
CA LEU A 237 9.26 -10.90 12.69
C LEU A 237 7.84 -10.59 12.20
N ARG A 238 7.41 -9.33 12.29
CA ARG A 238 6.06 -8.91 11.90
C ARG A 238 6.01 -8.56 10.41
N PRO A 239 5.24 -9.30 9.59
CA PRO A 239 4.99 -8.93 8.19
C PRO A 239 4.31 -7.55 8.09
N ASN A 240 4.59 -6.83 7.02
CA ASN A 240 4.19 -5.45 6.74
C ASN A 240 4.71 -4.42 7.78
N SER A 241 5.79 -4.73 8.49
CA SER A 241 6.33 -3.84 9.53
C SER A 241 7.83 -3.98 9.76
N ASP A 242 8.37 -5.20 9.63
CA ASP A 242 9.75 -5.52 10.03
C ASP A 242 10.63 -5.94 8.83
N GLU A 243 10.18 -5.75 7.57
CA GLU A 243 10.90 -6.14 6.35
C GLU A 243 12.28 -5.49 6.25
N GLY A 244 12.44 -4.25 6.68
CA GLY A 244 13.75 -3.58 6.74
C GLY A 244 14.77 -4.27 7.65
N LYS A 245 14.34 -5.11 8.60
CA LYS A 245 15.25 -5.94 9.41
C LYS A 245 15.80 -7.12 8.60
N ILE A 246 15.00 -7.68 7.68
CA ILE A 246 15.44 -8.71 6.74
C ILE A 246 16.51 -8.13 5.81
N GLU A 247 16.23 -6.96 5.22
CA GLU A 247 17.16 -6.24 4.37
C GLU A 247 18.49 -5.97 5.08
N ALA A 248 18.44 -5.45 6.33
CA ALA A 248 19.62 -5.18 7.13
C ALA A 248 20.42 -6.45 7.47
N LEU A 249 19.76 -7.57 7.82
CA LEU A 249 20.42 -8.84 8.12
C LEU A 249 21.04 -9.48 6.86
N ALA A 250 20.41 -9.32 5.71
CA ALA A 250 20.89 -9.85 4.43
C ALA A 250 22.29 -9.32 4.08
N ALA A 251 22.61 -8.08 4.44
CA ALA A 251 23.92 -7.47 4.20
C ALA A 251 25.08 -8.23 4.88
N PHE A 252 24.81 -9.04 5.89
CA PHE A 252 25.80 -9.84 6.64
C PHE A 252 25.77 -11.33 6.26
N GLY A 253 24.98 -11.71 5.25
CA GLY A 253 24.81 -13.09 4.79
C GLY A 253 25.33 -13.32 3.40
N LYS A 254 25.26 -14.58 2.97
CA LYS A 254 25.44 -15.00 1.59
C LYS A 254 24.22 -15.84 1.21
N ALA A 255 23.57 -15.49 0.12
CA ALA A 255 22.43 -16.25 -0.36
C ALA A 255 22.79 -17.71 -0.61
N ASP A 256 22.01 -18.62 -0.03
CA ASP A 256 22.11 -20.04 -0.36
C ASP A 256 21.72 -20.26 -1.82
N LYS A 257 22.64 -20.87 -2.58
CA LYS A 257 22.50 -20.98 -4.04
C LYS A 257 21.34 -21.89 -4.45
N ASP A 258 21.08 -22.94 -3.68
CA ASP A 258 20.07 -23.93 -4.02
C ASP A 258 18.66 -23.38 -3.77
N LEU A 259 18.43 -22.72 -2.62
CA LEU A 259 17.15 -22.10 -2.30
C LEU A 259 16.87 -20.90 -3.21
N LEU A 260 17.89 -20.09 -3.51
CA LEU A 260 17.77 -18.98 -4.46
C LEU A 260 17.43 -19.48 -5.87
N ALA A 261 18.09 -20.54 -6.33
CA ALA A 261 17.80 -21.12 -7.64
C ALA A 261 16.36 -21.63 -7.75
N GLN A 262 15.83 -22.27 -6.68
CA GLN A 262 14.44 -22.72 -6.63
C GLN A 262 13.45 -21.54 -6.73
N LEU A 263 13.70 -20.42 -6.02
CA LEU A 263 12.87 -19.21 -6.13
C LEU A 263 12.90 -18.64 -7.55
N LYS A 264 14.09 -18.53 -8.13
CA LYS A 264 14.25 -18.02 -9.50
C LYS A 264 13.58 -18.92 -10.53
N GLU A 265 13.70 -20.24 -10.39
CA GLU A 265 13.05 -21.20 -11.29
C GLU A 265 11.51 -21.16 -11.19
N ALA A 266 10.98 -20.80 -10.02
CA ALA A 266 9.55 -20.61 -9.81
C ALA A 266 9.01 -19.29 -10.36
N THR A 267 9.89 -18.33 -10.72
CA THR A 267 9.54 -16.99 -11.17
C THR A 267 9.76 -16.86 -12.67
N LEU A 268 8.72 -16.44 -13.39
CA LEU A 268 8.69 -16.36 -14.84
C LEU A 268 8.54 -14.90 -15.26
N ILE A 269 9.59 -14.30 -15.82
CA ILE A 269 9.53 -12.94 -16.37
C ILE A 269 9.21 -13.03 -17.86
N ASP A 270 8.05 -12.54 -18.27
CA ASP A 270 7.67 -12.41 -19.68
C ASP A 270 8.08 -11.03 -20.19
N LYS A 271 9.13 -11.00 -21.02
CA LYS A 271 9.65 -9.78 -21.64
C LYS A 271 8.73 -9.16 -22.70
N ASN A 272 7.79 -9.95 -23.26
CA ASN A 272 6.89 -9.43 -24.29
C ASN A 272 5.77 -8.62 -23.67
N THR A 273 5.19 -9.10 -22.57
CA THR A 273 4.11 -8.47 -21.84
C THR A 273 4.60 -7.59 -20.68
N LEU A 274 5.90 -7.65 -20.38
CA LEU A 274 6.51 -7.02 -19.20
C LEU A 274 5.72 -7.40 -17.94
N SER A 275 5.66 -8.69 -17.66
CA SER A 275 4.99 -9.24 -16.48
C SER A 275 5.88 -10.23 -15.74
N ILE A 276 5.71 -10.28 -14.41
CA ILE A 276 6.29 -11.28 -13.54
C ILE A 276 5.16 -12.24 -13.16
N ASN A 277 5.37 -13.52 -13.45
CA ASN A 277 4.42 -14.61 -13.20
C ASN A 277 5.10 -15.69 -12.36
N TYR A 278 4.33 -16.65 -11.86
CA TYR A 278 4.85 -17.73 -11.03
C TYR A 278 4.38 -19.11 -11.51
N ASP A 279 5.28 -20.09 -11.49
CA ASP A 279 4.90 -21.50 -11.52
C ASP A 279 4.33 -21.87 -10.15
N ILE A 280 3.01 -22.12 -10.11
CA ILE A 280 2.27 -22.36 -8.87
C ILE A 280 2.84 -23.56 -8.10
N ALA A 281 3.21 -24.64 -8.80
CA ALA A 281 3.71 -25.84 -8.15
C ALA A 281 5.08 -25.60 -7.48
N LYS A 282 5.95 -24.83 -8.13
CA LYS A 282 7.30 -24.52 -7.64
C LYS A 282 7.30 -23.43 -6.57
N ILE A 283 6.38 -22.44 -6.65
CA ILE A 283 6.37 -21.32 -5.71
C ILE A 283 5.63 -21.64 -4.40
N THR A 284 4.68 -22.58 -4.42
CA THR A 284 3.85 -22.93 -3.25
C THR A 284 4.66 -23.23 -1.97
N PRO A 285 5.81 -23.95 -1.99
CA PRO A 285 6.60 -24.17 -0.79
C PRO A 285 7.06 -22.89 -0.08
N PHE A 286 7.27 -21.80 -0.83
CA PHE A 286 7.70 -20.51 -0.26
C PHE A 286 6.58 -19.75 0.45
N TYR A 287 5.35 -20.25 0.40
CA TYR A 287 4.19 -19.81 1.17
C TYR A 287 3.90 -20.74 2.36
N ASP A 288 4.83 -21.64 2.70
CA ASP A 288 4.79 -22.51 3.87
C ASP A 288 5.84 -22.07 4.89
N ILE A 289 5.37 -21.60 6.05
CA ILE A 289 6.24 -21.09 7.12
C ILE A 289 7.14 -22.18 7.69
N ASP A 290 6.65 -23.41 7.80
CA ASP A 290 7.45 -24.52 8.35
C ASP A 290 8.56 -24.92 7.37
N PHE A 291 8.29 -24.95 6.08
CA PHE A 291 9.31 -25.11 5.04
C PHE A 291 10.40 -24.05 5.15
N LEU A 292 10.02 -22.77 5.23
CA LEU A 292 10.96 -21.66 5.35
C LEU A 292 11.77 -21.72 6.66
N LYS A 293 11.14 -22.05 7.79
CA LYS A 293 11.83 -22.20 9.09
C LYS A 293 12.83 -23.36 9.07
N GLN A 294 12.54 -24.45 8.38
CA GLN A 294 13.50 -25.55 8.21
C GLN A 294 14.75 -25.10 7.42
N HIS A 295 14.58 -24.30 6.36
CA HIS A 295 15.70 -23.76 5.59
C HIS A 295 16.49 -22.74 6.42
N ARG A 296 15.82 -21.84 7.15
CA ARG A 296 16.45 -20.91 8.09
C ARG A 296 17.34 -21.64 9.10
N ALA A 297 16.83 -22.72 9.70
CA ALA A 297 17.58 -23.50 10.69
C ALA A 297 18.85 -24.15 10.12
N LYS A 298 18.84 -24.54 8.82
CA LYS A 298 20.01 -25.15 8.16
C LYS A 298 21.10 -24.13 7.82
N MET A 299 20.72 -22.93 7.34
CA MET A 299 21.68 -21.96 6.80
C MET A 299 21.97 -20.77 7.71
N GLY A 300 21.16 -20.59 8.76
CA GLY A 300 21.24 -19.46 9.70
C GLY A 300 20.59 -18.18 9.18
N ASP A 301 20.24 -17.29 10.10
CA ASP A 301 19.40 -16.12 9.85
C ASP A 301 19.92 -15.20 8.73
N LYS A 302 21.20 -14.87 8.76
CA LYS A 302 21.80 -13.93 7.79
C LYS A 302 21.77 -14.46 6.37
N ASN A 303 22.13 -15.72 6.17
CA ASN A 303 22.12 -16.35 4.86
C ASN A 303 20.68 -16.55 4.34
N PHE A 304 19.74 -16.88 5.24
CA PHE A 304 18.32 -16.99 4.92
C PHE A 304 17.75 -15.66 4.46
N CYS A 305 18.03 -14.56 5.15
CA CYS A 305 17.64 -13.21 4.73
C CYS A 305 18.27 -12.82 3.39
N ALA A 306 19.55 -13.17 3.19
CA ALA A 306 20.25 -12.89 1.93
C ALA A 306 19.61 -13.60 0.72
N VAL A 307 18.94 -14.77 0.90
CA VAL A 307 18.24 -15.44 -0.20
C VAL A 307 17.11 -14.59 -0.74
N VAL A 308 16.20 -14.13 0.11
CA VAL A 308 15.02 -13.37 -0.35
C VAL A 308 15.41 -11.97 -0.84
N GLN A 309 16.43 -11.37 -0.22
CA GLN A 309 16.93 -10.07 -0.65
C GLN A 309 17.57 -10.16 -2.04
N THR A 310 18.47 -11.12 -2.27
CA THR A 310 19.08 -11.33 -3.59
C THR A 310 18.04 -11.72 -4.64
N TYR A 311 17.05 -12.53 -4.25
CA TYR A 311 15.94 -12.87 -5.14
C TYR A 311 15.15 -11.64 -5.59
N LEU A 312 14.79 -10.73 -4.67
CA LEU A 312 14.11 -9.48 -4.97
C LEU A 312 14.93 -8.62 -5.93
N GLU A 313 16.20 -8.38 -5.58
CA GLU A 313 17.12 -7.56 -6.37
C GLU A 313 17.26 -8.07 -7.79
N ASP A 314 17.60 -9.35 -7.95
CA ASP A 314 17.83 -9.96 -9.25
C ASP A 314 16.56 -9.95 -10.10
N THR A 315 15.42 -10.29 -9.51
CA THR A 315 14.14 -10.32 -10.24
C THR A 315 13.76 -8.96 -10.79
N ILE A 316 13.90 -7.90 -9.97
CA ILE A 316 13.52 -6.54 -10.38
C ILE A 316 14.54 -5.96 -11.37
N VAL A 317 15.82 -6.23 -11.18
CA VAL A 317 16.87 -5.82 -12.13
C VAL A 317 16.66 -6.47 -13.50
N ASP A 318 16.40 -7.79 -13.56
CA ASP A 318 16.13 -8.50 -14.80
C ASP A 318 14.87 -7.97 -15.49
N TYR A 319 13.79 -7.77 -14.75
CA TYR A 319 12.55 -7.18 -15.24
C TYR A 319 12.77 -5.78 -15.86
N LEU A 320 13.48 -4.92 -15.15
CA LEU A 320 13.75 -3.55 -15.61
C LEU A 320 14.72 -3.51 -16.79
N ASN A 321 15.66 -4.43 -16.89
CA ASN A 321 16.52 -4.54 -18.09
C ASN A 321 15.67 -4.89 -19.33
N PHE A 322 14.71 -5.81 -19.23
CA PHE A 322 13.76 -6.10 -20.32
C PHE A 322 12.87 -4.89 -20.65
N ALA A 323 12.44 -4.14 -19.62
CA ALA A 323 11.67 -2.93 -19.83
C ALA A 323 12.49 -1.86 -20.58
N TYR A 324 13.76 -1.68 -20.22
CA TYR A 324 14.64 -0.71 -20.88
C TYR A 324 14.96 -1.10 -22.33
N GLU A 325 15.15 -2.39 -22.62
CA GLU A 325 15.34 -2.87 -24.00
C GLU A 325 14.17 -2.46 -24.91
N LYS A 326 12.95 -2.45 -24.38
CA LYS A 326 11.73 -2.14 -25.13
C LYS A 326 11.38 -0.66 -25.11
N TYR A 327 11.67 0.01 -23.99
CA TYR A 327 11.41 1.42 -23.73
C TYR A 327 12.69 2.08 -23.19
N PRO A 328 13.59 2.57 -24.05
CA PRO A 328 14.91 3.10 -23.66
C PRO A 328 14.82 4.50 -23.02
N ILE A 329 14.05 4.62 -21.94
CA ILE A 329 13.87 5.83 -21.15
C ILE A 329 14.72 5.70 -19.88
N SER A 330 15.66 6.61 -19.65
CA SER A 330 16.63 6.51 -18.55
C SER A 330 16.08 6.99 -17.19
N ASN A 331 14.95 7.67 -17.17
CA ASN A 331 14.30 8.15 -15.96
C ASN A 331 13.33 7.09 -15.41
N LEU A 332 13.47 6.76 -14.14
CA LEU A 332 12.65 5.77 -13.46
C LEU A 332 12.07 6.34 -12.15
N CYS A 333 10.75 6.27 -12.02
CA CYS A 333 10.05 6.50 -10.76
C CYS A 333 9.70 5.16 -10.11
N LEU A 334 9.85 5.06 -8.79
CA LEU A 334 9.53 3.88 -8.00
C LEU A 334 8.52 4.22 -6.91
N SER A 335 7.51 3.38 -6.73
CA SER A 335 6.58 3.43 -5.60
C SER A 335 5.91 2.07 -5.34
N GLY A 336 5.02 1.99 -4.33
CA GLY A 336 4.54 0.74 -3.75
C GLY A 336 5.41 0.31 -2.57
N GLY A 337 4.86 -0.47 -1.65
CA GLY A 337 5.55 -0.82 -0.40
C GLY A 337 6.91 -1.48 -0.58
N VAL A 338 7.11 -2.24 -1.66
CA VAL A 338 8.40 -2.90 -1.96
C VAL A 338 9.49 -1.88 -2.37
N ALA A 339 9.10 -0.72 -2.89
CA ALA A 339 10.05 0.35 -3.25
C ALA A 339 10.76 0.97 -2.03
N ALA A 340 10.31 0.67 -0.81
CA ALA A 340 11.02 1.03 0.42
C ALA A 340 12.36 0.30 0.58
N ASN A 341 12.61 -0.78 -0.17
CA ASN A 341 13.88 -1.52 -0.13
C ASN A 341 14.97 -0.72 -0.85
N ILE A 342 15.86 -0.12 -0.04
CA ILE A 342 16.93 0.76 -0.55
C ILE A 342 18.03 -0.01 -1.28
N ILE A 343 18.33 -1.24 -0.87
CA ILE A 343 19.35 -2.06 -1.53
C ILE A 343 18.86 -2.49 -2.93
N MET A 344 17.57 -2.80 -3.08
CA MET A 344 16.97 -3.01 -4.39
C MET A 344 17.14 -1.77 -5.29
N SER A 345 16.82 -0.59 -4.77
CA SER A 345 16.96 0.67 -5.53
C SER A 345 18.41 0.95 -5.93
N LEU A 346 19.38 0.65 -5.05
CA LEU A 346 20.82 0.73 -5.37
C LEU A 346 21.20 -0.24 -6.48
N ASN A 347 20.75 -1.51 -6.39
CA ASN A 347 21.03 -2.51 -7.44
C ASN A 347 20.40 -2.14 -8.78
N ILE A 348 19.23 -1.51 -8.81
CA ILE A 348 18.65 -0.96 -10.04
C ILE A 348 19.61 0.08 -10.65
N TYR A 349 20.09 1.03 -9.84
CA TYR A 349 21.03 2.05 -10.31
C TYR A 349 22.34 1.47 -10.84
N GLU A 350 22.92 0.49 -10.16
CA GLU A 350 24.21 -0.10 -10.51
C GLU A 350 24.14 -1.07 -11.69
N ARG A 351 23.06 -1.87 -11.79
CA ARG A 351 22.97 -3.04 -12.68
C ARG A 351 22.04 -2.84 -13.88
N THR A 352 21.43 -1.65 -14.02
CA THR A 352 20.58 -1.30 -15.15
C THR A 352 21.05 -0.01 -15.84
N ASN A 353 20.38 0.35 -16.94
CA ASN A 353 20.61 1.60 -17.63
C ASN A 353 19.77 2.78 -17.08
N PHE A 354 18.97 2.57 -16.05
CA PHE A 354 18.29 3.65 -15.36
C PHE A 354 19.28 4.40 -14.45
N LYS A 355 19.64 5.63 -14.83
CA LYS A 355 20.62 6.46 -14.11
C LYS A 355 19.99 7.61 -13.35
N ASN A 356 18.74 7.89 -13.64
CA ASN A 356 17.95 8.89 -12.92
C ASN A 356 16.78 8.16 -12.24
N ILE A 357 16.90 7.90 -10.94
CA ILE A 357 15.91 7.17 -10.17
C ILE A 357 15.31 8.11 -9.13
N TYR A 358 13.99 8.15 -9.09
CA TYR A 358 13.23 8.85 -8.05
C TYR A 358 12.34 7.85 -7.32
N VAL A 359 12.48 7.80 -6.01
CA VAL A 359 11.60 7.03 -5.13
C VAL A 359 10.69 8.03 -4.41
N LEU A 360 9.38 7.88 -4.58
CA LEU A 360 8.43 8.73 -3.86
C LEU A 360 8.59 8.47 -2.34
N PRO A 361 8.86 9.48 -1.50
CA PRO A 361 9.06 9.26 -0.07
C PRO A 361 7.88 8.56 0.63
N PRO A 362 6.60 8.97 0.44
CA PRO A 362 5.46 8.17 0.88
C PRO A 362 5.14 7.06 -0.14
N MET A 363 6.12 6.11 -0.34
CA MET A 363 6.00 5.08 -1.38
C MET A 363 4.93 4.03 -1.07
N GLY A 364 4.56 3.82 0.18
CA GLY A 364 3.56 2.85 0.61
C GLY A 364 2.11 3.31 0.39
N ASP A 365 1.16 2.58 0.99
CA ASP A 365 -0.27 2.86 0.85
C ASP A 365 -0.69 4.24 1.39
N ASP A 366 0.09 4.84 2.27
CA ASP A 366 -0.10 6.21 2.75
C ASP A 366 0.07 7.27 1.64
N GLY A 367 0.86 6.98 0.61
CA GLY A 367 1.01 7.82 -0.58
C GLY A 367 -0.15 7.78 -1.57
N LEU A 368 -1.02 6.77 -1.50
CA LEU A 368 -2.16 6.60 -2.41
C LEU A 368 -3.13 7.79 -2.37
N ALA A 369 -3.27 8.42 -1.21
CA ALA A 369 -4.12 9.60 -1.04
C ALA A 369 -3.66 10.76 -1.92
N ILE A 370 -2.35 10.95 -2.09
CA ILE A 370 -1.78 11.99 -2.97
C ILE A 370 -2.11 11.66 -4.43
N GLY A 371 -1.94 10.41 -4.82
CA GLY A 371 -2.23 9.95 -6.18
C GLY A 371 -3.70 10.14 -6.56
N SER A 372 -4.61 9.76 -5.68
CA SER A 372 -6.05 9.91 -5.94
C SER A 372 -6.46 11.39 -6.01
N ALA A 373 -5.85 12.28 -5.21
CA ALA A 373 -6.10 13.71 -5.26
C ALA A 373 -5.61 14.33 -6.59
N ILE A 374 -4.40 13.98 -7.05
CA ILE A 374 -3.85 14.45 -8.33
C ILE A 374 -4.70 13.96 -9.50
N LEU A 375 -5.10 12.67 -9.50
CA LEU A 375 -5.97 12.13 -10.54
C LEU A 375 -7.31 12.85 -10.61
N THR A 376 -7.89 13.20 -9.46
CA THR A 376 -9.15 13.95 -9.42
C THR A 376 -8.96 15.35 -10.03
N ALA A 377 -7.90 16.07 -9.66
CA ALA A 377 -7.61 17.38 -10.23
C ALA A 377 -7.47 17.30 -11.78
N LEU A 378 -6.74 16.30 -12.28
CA LEU A 378 -6.61 16.07 -13.72
C LEU A 378 -7.95 15.76 -14.40
N GLU A 379 -8.81 14.94 -13.78
CA GLU A 379 -10.10 14.52 -14.34
C GLU A 379 -11.09 15.68 -14.39
N VAL A 380 -11.06 16.59 -13.43
CA VAL A 380 -11.91 17.80 -13.43
C VAL A 380 -11.29 18.97 -14.21
N GLY A 381 -10.11 18.77 -14.81
CA GLY A 381 -9.47 19.74 -15.70
C GLY A 381 -8.64 20.83 -15.02
N GLU A 382 -8.23 20.60 -13.77
CA GLU A 382 -7.39 21.51 -13.01
C GLU A 382 -5.91 21.38 -13.41
N ASP A 383 -5.19 22.51 -13.30
CA ASP A 383 -3.74 22.54 -13.55
C ASP A 383 -2.97 22.00 -12.34
N VAL A 384 -2.19 20.95 -12.57
CA VAL A 384 -1.30 20.34 -11.58
C VAL A 384 0.18 20.45 -11.99
N SER A 385 0.50 21.21 -13.03
CA SER A 385 1.88 21.36 -13.55
C SER A 385 2.83 21.97 -12.50
N TRP A 386 2.33 22.73 -11.56
CA TRP A 386 3.05 23.34 -10.45
C TRP A 386 3.61 22.33 -9.44
N LEU A 387 3.12 21.07 -9.44
CA LEU A 387 3.63 20.02 -8.55
C LEU A 387 5.11 19.68 -8.79
N LYS A 388 5.64 19.95 -9.99
CA LYS A 388 7.08 19.82 -10.28
C LYS A 388 7.97 20.71 -9.42
N ASP A 389 7.41 21.79 -8.87
CA ASP A 389 8.14 22.75 -8.04
C ASP A 389 8.26 22.29 -6.58
N TYR A 390 7.54 21.22 -6.21
CA TYR A 390 7.70 20.54 -4.93
C TYR A 390 9.00 19.73 -4.90
N THR A 391 10.09 20.35 -4.52
CA THR A 391 11.42 19.70 -4.47
C THR A 391 11.58 18.77 -3.27
N MET A 392 10.76 18.96 -2.23
CA MET A 392 10.79 18.16 -1.00
C MET A 392 9.35 17.81 -0.60
N PRO A 393 9.04 16.52 -0.36
CA PRO A 393 7.69 16.05 -0.05
C PRO A 393 7.32 16.20 1.43
N TYR A 394 7.53 17.39 1.98
CA TYR A 394 7.05 17.77 3.30
C TYR A 394 5.66 18.38 3.15
N PHE A 395 4.64 17.54 3.29
CA PHE A 395 3.25 17.90 3.06
C PHE A 395 2.46 18.14 4.36
N GLY A 396 3.13 18.19 5.51
CA GLY A 396 2.52 18.50 6.81
C GLY A 396 2.65 19.98 7.17
N ASP A 397 2.34 20.29 8.43
CA ASP A 397 2.44 21.64 8.97
C ASP A 397 3.87 22.15 8.98
N GLU A 398 4.02 23.43 8.70
CA GLU A 398 5.25 24.17 8.92
C GLU A 398 5.20 24.89 10.27
N TYR A 399 6.29 24.81 11.03
CA TYR A 399 6.45 25.49 12.31
C TYR A 399 7.53 26.55 12.22
N THR A 400 7.19 27.76 12.63
CA THR A 400 8.18 28.85 12.72
C THR A 400 9.18 28.55 13.85
N ARG A 401 10.38 29.15 13.74
CA ARG A 401 11.40 29.02 14.79
C ARG A 401 10.89 29.51 16.14
N GLU A 402 10.03 30.53 16.15
CA GLU A 402 9.40 31.07 17.37
C GLU A 402 8.44 30.08 18.01
N GLN A 403 7.58 29.44 17.20
CA GLN A 403 6.67 28.40 17.70
C GLN A 403 7.45 27.24 18.33
N VAL A 404 8.50 26.75 17.65
CA VAL A 404 9.36 25.70 18.17
C VAL A 404 10.00 26.12 19.48
N LYS A 405 10.51 27.38 19.55
CA LYS A 405 11.13 27.90 20.78
C LYS A 405 10.12 28.03 21.92
N THR A 406 8.93 28.59 21.66
CA THR A 406 7.89 28.72 22.68
C THR A 406 7.50 27.36 23.26
N THR A 407 7.30 26.36 22.39
CA THR A 407 6.99 24.99 22.85
C THR A 407 8.11 24.41 23.72
N LEU A 408 9.39 24.63 23.33
CA LEU A 408 10.52 24.12 24.12
C LEU A 408 10.70 24.85 25.45
N ASP A 409 10.30 26.12 25.54
CA ASP A 409 10.39 26.92 26.79
C ASP A 409 9.25 26.54 27.77
N GLU A 410 8.18 25.84 27.30
CA GLU A 410 7.07 25.34 28.12
C GLU A 410 7.38 23.96 28.75
N PHE A 411 8.41 23.23 28.28
CA PHE A 411 8.87 21.95 28.80
C PHE A 411 10.15 22.11 29.63
#